data_75e74f4b523d737f620a3f0ae456939a
#
_entry.id   75e74f4b523d737f620a3f0ae456939a
#
_cell.length_a   1.000
_cell.length_b   1.000
_cell.length_c   1.000
_cell.angle_alpha   90.00
_cell.angle_beta   90.00
_cell.angle_gamma   90.00
#
_symmetry.space_group_name_H-M   'P 1'
#
loop_
_entity.id
_entity.type
_entity.pdbx_description
1 polymer ?
#
loop_
_entity_poly.entity_id
_entity_poly.type
_entity_poly.pdbx_seq_one_letter_code
_entity_poly.pdbx_strand_id
1 'polypeptide(L)'
;MKKIEEFEKFFTEYLSTNIDDMDFEDVIIKDNRNFCEFFIEALKERQIIANTFIVSDPLKTRTMKIMLFILNIMLYFVVNGLFFSESYISEVYNLEGEEGFFDFFPRSINRFFYTAMVSVIASFIADFFFVEERKIKGIFKRERDDLLVLKEQIVALIRTLKISCLAFVIIIFVIFFLSFYYLLCFNYVYRYIQIEWIKSSIVIMIIMQIISILRCLLETILRFIGFRFKSEKIYKISKLVV
;
A
#
# COMPACT_ATOMS: atom_id res chain seq x y z
N MET A 1 12.37 22.26 -22.71
CA MET A 1 11.10 22.30 -23.44
C MET A 1 10.59 20.90 -23.76
N LYS A 2 11.24 20.08 -24.59
CA LYS A 2 10.76 18.71 -24.94
C LYS A 2 10.30 17.84 -23.77
N LYS A 3 11.03 17.78 -22.66
CA LYS A 3 10.64 16.98 -21.49
C LYS A 3 9.36 17.47 -20.79
N ILE A 4 9.03 18.75 -20.88
CA ILE A 4 7.81 19.31 -20.29
C ILE A 4 6.62 18.99 -21.20
N GLU A 5 6.77 19.10 -22.52
CA GLU A 5 5.77 18.74 -23.51
C GLU A 5 5.44 17.24 -23.46
N GLU A 6 6.48 16.39 -23.32
CA GLU A 6 6.31 14.94 -23.13
C GLU A 6 5.57 14.63 -21.83
N PHE A 7 5.85 15.38 -20.74
CA PHE A 7 5.20 15.24 -19.47
C PHE A 7 3.74 15.73 -19.52
N GLU A 8 3.47 16.85 -20.18
CA GLU A 8 2.11 17.36 -20.39
C GLU A 8 1.26 16.39 -21.21
N LYS A 9 1.81 15.88 -22.33
CA LYS A 9 1.13 14.88 -23.16
C LYS A 9 0.83 13.62 -22.38
N PHE A 10 1.82 13.10 -21.66
CA PHE A 10 1.67 11.93 -20.80
C PHE A 10 0.61 12.15 -19.71
N PHE A 11 0.63 13.31 -19.05
CA PHE A 11 -0.33 13.62 -17.98
C PHE A 11 -1.74 13.83 -18.51
N THR A 12 -1.90 14.47 -19.65
CA THR A 12 -3.19 14.64 -20.31
C THR A 12 -3.80 13.28 -20.68
N GLU A 13 -2.98 12.39 -21.19
CA GLU A 13 -3.37 11.02 -21.54
C GLU A 13 -3.71 10.20 -20.27
N TYR A 14 -2.89 10.28 -19.23
CA TYR A 14 -3.13 9.63 -17.94
C TYR A 14 -4.43 10.09 -17.26
N LEU A 15 -4.70 11.40 -17.26
CA LEU A 15 -5.93 11.94 -16.67
C LEU A 15 -7.18 11.60 -17.48
N SER A 16 -7.06 11.51 -18.81
CA SER A 16 -8.19 11.14 -19.69
C SER A 16 -8.53 9.65 -19.63
N THR A 17 -7.57 8.81 -19.25
CA THR A 17 -7.73 7.35 -19.17
C THR A 17 -8.13 6.85 -17.78
N ASN A 18 -8.06 7.70 -16.74
CA ASN A 18 -8.39 7.26 -15.39
C ASN A 18 -9.91 7.19 -15.18
N ILE A 19 -10.46 6.02 -15.45
CA ILE A 19 -11.89 5.70 -15.35
C ILE A 19 -12.41 5.89 -13.92
N ASP A 20 -11.55 5.74 -12.91
CA ASP A 20 -11.95 5.82 -11.50
C ASP A 20 -12.29 7.24 -11.03
N ASP A 21 -11.86 8.28 -11.75
CA ASP A 21 -12.20 9.69 -11.46
C ASP A 21 -13.47 10.18 -12.18
N MET A 22 -14.06 9.35 -13.03
CA MET A 22 -15.27 9.71 -13.79
C MET A 22 -16.53 9.56 -12.94
N ASP A 23 -17.59 10.27 -13.35
CA ASP A 23 -18.91 10.10 -12.77
C ASP A 23 -19.47 8.71 -13.10
N PHE A 24 -20.35 8.20 -12.22
CA PHE A 24 -20.84 6.82 -12.32
C PHE A 24 -21.49 6.51 -13.68
N GLU A 25 -22.21 7.45 -14.25
CA GLU A 25 -22.87 7.30 -15.56
C GLU A 25 -21.85 7.15 -16.69
N ASP A 26 -20.77 7.94 -16.66
CA ASP A 26 -19.69 7.87 -17.63
C ASP A 26 -18.89 6.57 -17.52
N VAL A 27 -18.68 6.11 -16.28
CA VAL A 27 -17.98 4.85 -16.02
C VAL A 27 -18.74 3.65 -16.58
N ILE A 28 -20.07 3.59 -16.42
CA ILE A 28 -20.88 2.49 -16.98
C ILE A 28 -20.75 2.41 -18.51
N ILE A 29 -20.60 3.56 -19.18
CA ILE A 29 -20.52 3.61 -20.64
C ILE A 29 -19.09 3.27 -21.12
N LYS A 30 -18.06 3.72 -20.39
CA LYS A 30 -16.67 3.64 -20.83
C LYS A 30 -15.94 2.41 -20.33
N ASP A 31 -16.33 1.86 -19.17
CA ASP A 31 -15.65 0.70 -18.59
C ASP A 31 -16.16 -0.61 -19.19
N ASN A 32 -15.45 -1.05 -20.24
CA ASN A 32 -15.74 -2.31 -20.93
C ASN A 32 -14.94 -3.50 -20.38
N ARG A 33 -14.20 -3.33 -19.26
CA ARG A 33 -13.36 -4.39 -18.68
C ARG A 33 -14.22 -5.54 -18.15
N ASN A 34 -13.77 -6.76 -18.44
CA ASN A 34 -14.34 -7.96 -17.86
C ASN A 34 -14.00 -8.06 -16.37
N PHE A 35 -14.74 -8.88 -15.62
CA PHE A 35 -14.48 -9.12 -14.19
C PHE A 35 -13.01 -9.50 -13.92
N CYS A 36 -12.46 -10.44 -14.69
CA CYS A 36 -11.09 -10.91 -14.54
C CYS A 36 -10.06 -9.80 -14.87
N GLU A 37 -10.31 -9.01 -15.90
CA GLU A 37 -9.43 -7.90 -16.28
C GLU A 37 -9.38 -6.85 -15.18
N PHE A 38 -10.54 -6.44 -14.67
CA PHE A 38 -10.61 -5.49 -13.57
C PHE A 38 -9.93 -6.04 -12.30
N PHE A 39 -10.22 -7.30 -11.95
CA PHE A 39 -9.59 -7.94 -10.77
C PHE A 39 -8.07 -7.99 -10.89
N ILE A 40 -7.53 -8.36 -12.06
CA ILE A 40 -6.08 -8.42 -12.29
C ILE A 40 -5.46 -7.02 -12.22
N GLU A 41 -6.14 -6.01 -12.75
CA GLU A 41 -5.68 -4.62 -12.72
C GLU A 41 -5.69 -4.08 -11.28
N ALA A 42 -6.78 -4.25 -10.55
CA ALA A 42 -6.87 -3.92 -9.13
C ALA A 42 -5.81 -4.65 -8.29
N LEU A 43 -5.55 -5.93 -8.58
CA LEU A 43 -4.50 -6.70 -7.93
C LEU A 43 -3.11 -6.13 -8.22
N LYS A 44 -2.81 -5.77 -9.46
CA LYS A 44 -1.53 -5.18 -9.84
C LYS A 44 -1.29 -3.84 -9.16
N GLU A 45 -2.31 -3.01 -9.06
CA GLU A 45 -2.18 -1.67 -8.47
C GLU A 45 -2.07 -1.70 -6.95
N ARG A 46 -2.78 -2.59 -6.28
CA ARG A 46 -2.97 -2.55 -4.82
C ARG A 46 -2.21 -3.59 -4.05
N GLN A 47 -1.96 -4.74 -4.65
CA GLN A 47 -1.16 -5.76 -4.00
C GLN A 47 0.31 -5.32 -4.00
N ILE A 48 0.90 -5.17 -2.80
CA ILE A 48 2.21 -4.53 -2.60
C ILE A 48 3.34 -5.19 -3.43
N ILE A 49 3.33 -6.52 -3.55
CA ILE A 49 4.34 -7.25 -4.33
C ILE A 49 4.15 -6.95 -5.82
N ALA A 50 2.92 -7.06 -6.33
CA ALA A 50 2.61 -6.82 -7.74
C ALA A 50 2.89 -5.35 -8.12
N ASN A 51 2.46 -4.40 -7.28
CA ASN A 51 2.71 -2.98 -7.48
C ASN A 51 4.22 -2.67 -7.48
N THR A 52 5.00 -3.30 -6.59
CA THR A 52 6.44 -3.02 -6.48
C THR A 52 7.23 -3.54 -7.69
N PHE A 53 6.90 -4.75 -8.18
CA PHE A 53 7.74 -5.43 -9.16
C PHE A 53 7.19 -5.43 -10.58
N ILE A 54 5.86 -5.34 -10.76
CA ILE A 54 5.20 -5.48 -12.06
C ILE A 54 4.74 -4.13 -12.61
N VAL A 55 4.17 -3.26 -11.75
CA VAL A 55 3.56 -2.01 -12.22
C VAL A 55 4.59 -0.92 -12.39
N SER A 56 4.59 -0.30 -13.56
CA SER A 56 5.33 0.94 -13.82
C SER A 56 4.43 2.12 -13.49
N ASP A 57 4.74 2.83 -12.40
CA ASP A 57 4.00 4.02 -11.99
C ASP A 57 4.83 5.25 -12.35
N PRO A 58 4.28 6.19 -13.09
CA PRO A 58 5.01 7.40 -13.49
C PRO A 58 5.35 8.33 -12.33
N LEU A 59 4.59 8.25 -11.24
CA LEU A 59 4.72 9.14 -10.07
C LEU A 59 5.64 8.56 -8.99
N LYS A 60 5.66 7.24 -8.84
CA LYS A 60 6.48 6.55 -7.83
C LYS A 60 7.62 5.81 -8.51
N THR A 61 8.85 6.20 -8.23
CA THR A 61 10.02 5.50 -8.77
C THR A 61 10.08 4.07 -8.24
N ARG A 62 10.59 3.15 -9.05
CA ARG A 62 10.76 1.73 -8.66
C ARG A 62 11.56 1.59 -7.36
N THR A 63 12.57 2.42 -7.17
CA THR A 63 13.37 2.44 -5.94
C THR A 63 12.52 2.75 -4.71
N MET A 64 11.62 3.73 -4.78
CA MET A 64 10.73 4.10 -3.68
C MET A 64 9.76 2.97 -3.34
N LYS A 65 9.20 2.30 -4.35
CA LYS A 65 8.32 1.14 -4.15
C LYS A 65 9.06 -0.02 -3.46
N ILE A 66 10.29 -0.30 -3.86
CA ILE A 66 11.14 -1.32 -3.23
C ILE A 66 11.44 -0.94 -1.77
N MET A 67 11.77 0.31 -1.50
CA MET A 67 12.02 0.79 -0.13
C MET A 67 10.78 0.62 0.76
N LEU A 68 9.59 0.97 0.25
CA LEU A 68 8.32 0.76 0.96
C LEU A 68 8.04 -0.73 1.21
N PHE A 69 8.29 -1.57 0.22
CA PHE A 69 8.12 -3.01 0.35
C PHE A 69 9.00 -3.60 1.46
N ILE A 70 10.30 -3.25 1.45
CA ILE A 70 11.24 -3.70 2.47
C ILE A 70 10.85 -3.15 3.85
N LEU A 71 10.45 -1.87 3.93
CA LEU A 71 9.95 -1.26 5.16
C LEU A 71 8.75 -2.03 5.72
N ASN A 72 7.78 -2.40 4.89
CA ASN A 72 6.63 -3.20 5.32
C ASN A 72 7.06 -4.56 5.89
N ILE A 73 7.97 -5.26 5.23
CA ILE A 73 8.51 -6.52 5.75
C ILE A 73 9.14 -6.31 7.13
N MET A 74 10.00 -5.31 7.27
CA MET A 74 10.63 -5.03 8.56
C MET A 74 9.61 -4.69 9.64
N LEU A 75 8.58 -3.92 9.32
CA LEU A 75 7.52 -3.58 10.26
C LEU A 75 6.76 -4.81 10.75
N TYR A 76 6.50 -5.80 9.89
CA TYR A 76 5.88 -7.06 10.33
C TYR A 76 6.74 -7.76 11.39
N PHE A 77 8.03 -7.83 11.21
CA PHE A 77 8.93 -8.43 12.19
C PHE A 77 9.01 -7.62 13.49
N VAL A 78 9.15 -6.29 13.39
CA VAL A 78 9.25 -5.41 14.56
C VAL A 78 7.96 -5.43 15.37
N VAL A 79 6.82 -5.25 14.72
CA VAL A 79 5.51 -5.21 15.42
C VAL A 79 5.20 -6.56 16.06
N ASN A 80 5.46 -7.66 15.35
CA ASN A 80 5.29 -8.98 15.94
C ASN A 80 6.20 -9.18 17.17
N GLY A 81 7.44 -8.69 17.13
CA GLY A 81 8.35 -8.73 18.27
C GLY A 81 7.89 -7.87 19.45
N LEU A 82 7.38 -6.65 19.19
CA LEU A 82 6.88 -5.73 20.22
C LEU A 82 5.68 -6.30 20.99
N PHE A 83 4.83 -7.07 20.30
CA PHE A 83 3.64 -7.68 20.90
C PHE A 83 3.81 -9.16 21.27
N PHE A 84 5.03 -9.63 21.35
CA PHE A 84 5.36 -10.93 21.92
C PHE A 84 5.28 -10.82 23.44
N SER A 85 4.16 -11.28 24.04
CA SER A 85 3.94 -11.15 25.47
C SER A 85 4.81 -12.12 26.26
N GLU A 86 5.21 -11.72 27.49
CA GLU A 86 5.97 -12.59 28.39
C GLU A 86 5.20 -13.87 28.73
N SER A 87 3.87 -13.79 28.85
CA SER A 87 3.02 -14.95 29.08
C SER A 87 3.08 -15.95 27.92
N TYR A 88 3.07 -15.46 26.68
CA TYR A 88 3.24 -16.32 25.50
C TYR A 88 4.64 -16.94 25.45
N ILE A 89 5.65 -16.16 25.79
CA ILE A 89 7.04 -16.62 25.84
C ILE A 89 7.18 -17.77 26.86
N SER A 90 6.62 -17.60 28.07
CA SER A 90 6.66 -18.63 29.13
C SER A 90 5.84 -19.87 28.76
N GLU A 91 4.72 -19.68 28.05
CA GLU A 91 3.88 -20.78 27.60
C GLU A 91 4.59 -21.61 26.50
N VAL A 92 5.19 -20.96 25.49
CA VAL A 92 6.00 -21.65 24.48
C VAL A 92 7.19 -22.40 25.09
N TYR A 93 7.76 -21.85 26.16
CA TYR A 93 8.88 -22.48 26.89
C TYR A 93 8.46 -23.71 27.67
N ASN A 94 7.22 -23.73 28.17
CA ASN A 94 6.66 -24.84 28.96
C ASN A 94 5.99 -25.92 28.09
N LEU A 95 5.69 -25.61 26.82
CA LEU A 95 5.11 -26.57 25.90
C LEU A 95 6.23 -27.36 25.24
N GLU A 96 6.61 -28.48 25.82
CA GLU A 96 7.44 -29.53 25.20
C GLU A 96 6.65 -30.34 24.14
N GLY A 97 5.78 -29.69 23.35
CA GLY A 97 4.90 -30.37 22.42
C GLY A 97 4.73 -29.62 21.09
N GLU A 98 4.54 -30.35 20.02
CA GLU A 98 4.19 -29.82 18.71
C GLU A 98 2.83 -29.11 18.78
N GLU A 99 2.82 -27.78 18.85
CA GLU A 99 1.60 -27.01 18.68
C GLU A 99 1.08 -27.15 17.24
N GLY A 100 -0.19 -27.56 17.11
CA GLY A 100 -0.87 -27.57 15.84
C GLY A 100 -1.04 -26.16 15.28
N PHE A 101 -1.03 -26.00 13.96
CA PHE A 101 -1.27 -24.74 13.27
C PHE A 101 -2.56 -24.03 13.75
N PHE A 102 -3.59 -24.81 14.12
CA PHE A 102 -4.87 -24.28 14.57
C PHE A 102 -4.83 -23.68 16.00
N ASP A 103 -3.91 -24.13 16.85
CA ASP A 103 -3.73 -23.58 18.20
C ASP A 103 -2.97 -22.26 18.17
N PHE A 104 -2.10 -22.10 17.17
CA PHE A 104 -1.35 -20.89 16.91
C PHE A 104 -2.26 -19.71 16.50
N PHE A 105 -3.33 -19.96 15.75
CA PHE A 105 -4.16 -18.91 15.16
C PHE A 105 -4.88 -18.00 16.17
N PRO A 106 -5.61 -18.50 17.19
CA PRO A 106 -6.28 -17.67 18.18
C PRO A 106 -5.30 -16.80 18.97
N ARG A 107 -4.14 -17.33 19.31
CA ARG A 107 -3.10 -16.63 20.08
C ARG A 107 -2.41 -15.52 19.27
N SER A 108 -2.39 -15.66 17.96
CA SER A 108 -1.78 -14.68 17.03
C SER A 108 -2.73 -13.57 16.62
N ILE A 109 -4.04 -13.68 16.88
CA ILE A 109 -5.07 -12.73 16.44
C ILE A 109 -4.77 -11.30 16.89
N ASN A 110 -4.38 -11.08 18.14
CA ASN A 110 -4.09 -9.76 18.66
C ASN A 110 -2.86 -9.15 17.96
N ARG A 111 -1.81 -9.94 17.77
CA ARG A 111 -0.58 -9.51 17.06
C ARG A 111 -0.87 -9.17 15.60
N PHE A 112 -1.71 -9.98 14.97
CA PHE A 112 -2.21 -9.72 13.62
C PHE A 112 -2.94 -8.39 13.54
N PHE A 113 -3.84 -8.09 14.48
CA PHE A 113 -4.59 -6.84 14.52
C PHE A 113 -3.66 -5.62 14.68
N TYR A 114 -2.70 -5.68 15.60
CA TYR A 114 -1.72 -4.61 15.79
C TYR A 114 -0.84 -4.42 14.55
N THR A 115 -0.43 -5.51 13.91
CA THR A 115 0.38 -5.45 12.68
C THR A 115 -0.42 -4.81 11.55
N ALA A 116 -1.70 -5.15 11.41
CA ALA A 116 -2.60 -4.53 10.44
C ALA A 116 -2.74 -3.02 10.69
N MET A 117 -2.96 -2.59 11.94
CA MET A 117 -3.05 -1.17 12.29
C MET A 117 -1.76 -0.42 11.94
N VAL A 118 -0.60 -0.96 12.30
CA VAL A 118 0.69 -0.31 12.00
C VAL A 118 0.93 -0.24 10.49
N SER A 119 0.57 -1.28 9.74
CA SER A 119 0.67 -1.27 8.27
C SER A 119 -0.20 -0.19 7.63
N VAL A 120 -1.43 0.02 8.14
CA VAL A 120 -2.31 1.11 7.68
C VAL A 120 -1.69 2.47 7.99
N ILE A 121 -1.14 2.66 9.19
CA ILE A 121 -0.47 3.91 9.57
C ILE A 121 0.77 4.16 8.68
N ALA A 122 1.58 3.12 8.43
CA ALA A 122 2.74 3.22 7.55
C ALA A 122 2.36 3.58 6.11
N SER A 123 1.28 3.00 5.59
CA SER A 123 0.72 3.34 4.28
C SER A 123 0.25 4.79 4.24
N PHE A 124 -0.45 5.25 5.28
CA PHE A 124 -0.94 6.63 5.38
C PHE A 124 0.22 7.64 5.42
N ILE A 125 1.29 7.35 6.18
CA ILE A 125 2.51 8.17 6.19
C ILE A 125 3.15 8.20 4.81
N ALA A 126 3.26 7.05 4.15
CA ALA A 126 3.80 6.98 2.80
C ALA A 126 2.99 7.83 1.81
N ASP A 127 1.66 7.72 1.85
CA ASP A 127 0.77 8.50 1.00
C ASP A 127 0.87 9.99 1.29
N PHE A 128 1.11 10.42 2.53
CA PHE A 128 1.34 11.83 2.86
C PHE A 128 2.51 12.42 2.07
N PHE A 129 3.59 11.67 1.86
CA PHE A 129 4.73 12.11 1.06
C PHE A 129 4.46 12.05 -0.46
N PHE A 130 3.47 11.26 -0.89
CA PHE A 130 3.20 10.97 -2.30
C PHE A 130 1.85 11.50 -2.81
N VAL A 131 1.08 12.25 -2.00
CA VAL A 131 -0.24 12.83 -2.36
C VAL A 131 -0.16 13.88 -3.48
N GLU A 132 0.73 13.72 -4.41
CA GLU A 132 0.91 14.69 -5.49
C GLU A 132 -0.07 14.48 -6.65
N GLU A 133 -0.65 13.29 -6.80
CA GLU A 133 -1.60 13.01 -7.88
C GLU A 133 -2.83 13.92 -7.81
N ARG A 134 -3.41 14.10 -6.61
CA ARG A 134 -4.55 15.02 -6.42
C ARG A 134 -4.18 16.48 -6.68
N LYS A 135 -2.97 16.89 -6.30
CA LYS A 135 -2.47 18.24 -6.57
C LYS A 135 -2.26 18.45 -8.06
N ILE A 136 -1.67 17.47 -8.75
CA ILE A 136 -1.46 17.52 -10.19
C ILE A 136 -2.81 17.62 -10.91
N LYS A 137 -3.77 16.74 -10.58
CA LYS A 137 -5.14 16.80 -11.12
C LYS A 137 -5.80 18.15 -10.85
N GLY A 138 -5.62 18.69 -9.63
CA GLY A 138 -6.15 20.01 -9.25
C GLY A 138 -5.56 21.15 -10.10
N ILE A 139 -4.27 21.14 -10.37
CA ILE A 139 -3.59 22.15 -11.18
C ILE A 139 -4.09 22.07 -12.63
N PHE A 140 -4.13 20.88 -13.23
CA PHE A 140 -4.63 20.70 -14.61
C PHE A 140 -6.10 21.09 -14.78
N LYS A 141 -6.94 20.83 -13.76
CA LYS A 141 -8.36 21.20 -13.82
C LYS A 141 -8.59 22.71 -13.66
N ARG A 142 -7.73 23.40 -12.92
CA ARG A 142 -7.91 24.80 -12.56
C ARG A 142 -7.35 25.77 -13.60
N GLU A 143 -6.28 25.41 -14.29
CA GLU A 143 -5.50 26.33 -15.12
C GLU A 143 -5.34 25.82 -16.56
N ARG A 144 -6.35 25.11 -17.07
CA ARG A 144 -6.36 24.54 -18.41
C ARG A 144 -6.17 25.59 -19.53
N ASP A 145 -6.55 26.84 -19.26
CA ASP A 145 -6.61 27.91 -20.25
C ASP A 145 -5.36 28.80 -20.27
N ASP A 146 -4.45 28.71 -19.26
CA ASP A 146 -3.23 29.51 -19.20
C ASP A 146 -1.95 28.63 -19.14
N LEU A 147 -1.38 28.40 -20.28
CA LEU A 147 -0.24 27.51 -20.49
C LEU A 147 1.04 27.95 -19.76
N LEU A 148 1.21 29.28 -19.55
CA LEU A 148 2.40 29.83 -18.87
C LEU A 148 2.33 29.59 -17.36
N VAL A 149 1.17 29.86 -16.77
CA VAL A 149 0.91 29.63 -15.33
C VAL A 149 0.96 28.13 -15.02
N LEU A 150 0.37 27.30 -15.88
CA LEU A 150 0.44 25.84 -15.76
C LEU A 150 1.90 25.34 -15.73
N LYS A 151 2.76 25.86 -16.59
CA LYS A 151 4.18 25.51 -16.65
C LYS A 151 4.93 25.88 -15.38
N GLU A 152 4.72 27.07 -14.83
CA GLU A 152 5.35 27.51 -13.59
C GLU A 152 4.92 26.63 -12.41
N GLN A 153 3.64 26.29 -12.33
CA GLN A 153 3.10 25.41 -11.27
C GLN A 153 3.63 23.99 -11.37
N ILE A 154 3.77 23.44 -12.58
CA ILE A 154 4.38 22.12 -12.79
C ILE A 154 5.85 22.12 -12.34
N VAL A 155 6.62 23.15 -12.67
CA VAL A 155 8.02 23.27 -12.25
C VAL A 155 8.14 23.38 -10.73
N ALA A 156 7.30 24.17 -10.08
CA ALA A 156 7.24 24.29 -8.63
C ALA A 156 6.86 22.94 -7.98
N LEU A 157 5.89 22.23 -8.55
CA LEU A 157 5.48 20.92 -8.10
C LEU A 157 6.61 19.87 -8.19
N ILE A 158 7.32 19.83 -9.32
CA ILE A 158 8.47 18.93 -9.49
C ILE A 158 9.56 19.21 -8.44
N ARG A 159 9.78 20.47 -8.10
CA ARG A 159 10.73 20.84 -7.04
C ARG A 159 10.26 20.33 -5.68
N THR A 160 9.00 20.53 -5.36
CA THR A 160 8.40 20.01 -4.11
C THR A 160 8.47 18.49 -4.04
N LEU A 161 8.16 17.78 -5.13
CA LEU A 161 8.30 16.33 -5.24
C LEU A 161 9.72 15.84 -4.96
N LYS A 162 10.73 16.50 -5.49
CA LYS A 162 12.13 16.13 -5.23
C LYS A 162 12.48 16.28 -3.75
N ILE A 163 12.03 17.35 -3.10
CA ILE A 163 12.29 17.58 -1.68
C ILE A 163 11.54 16.55 -0.83
N SER A 164 10.28 16.29 -1.14
CA SER A 164 9.46 15.25 -0.47
C SER A 164 10.09 13.87 -0.62
N CYS A 165 10.57 13.53 -1.81
CA CYS A 165 11.26 12.27 -2.06
C CYS A 165 12.53 12.14 -1.22
N LEU A 166 13.35 13.20 -1.13
CA LEU A 166 14.56 13.20 -0.30
C LEU A 166 14.22 13.06 1.17
N ALA A 167 13.23 13.81 1.67
CA ALA A 167 12.76 13.72 3.05
C ALA A 167 12.26 12.31 3.38
N PHE A 168 11.47 11.72 2.48
CA PHE A 168 10.99 10.35 2.60
C PHE A 168 12.13 9.33 2.72
N VAL A 169 13.15 9.44 1.85
CA VAL A 169 14.32 8.54 1.91
C VAL A 169 15.05 8.66 3.24
N ILE A 170 15.25 9.88 3.76
CA ILE A 170 15.90 10.11 5.05
C ILE A 170 15.07 9.48 6.18
N ILE A 171 13.76 9.71 6.20
CA ILE A 171 12.87 9.17 7.23
C ILE A 171 12.86 7.64 7.21
N ILE A 172 12.73 7.04 6.01
CA ILE A 172 12.82 5.58 5.89
C ILE A 172 14.16 5.07 6.43
N PHE A 173 15.26 5.73 6.11
CA PHE A 173 16.56 5.29 6.57
C PHE A 173 16.68 5.32 8.11
N VAL A 174 16.12 6.35 8.75
CA VAL A 174 16.05 6.42 10.22
C VAL A 174 15.18 5.29 10.78
N ILE A 175 14.01 5.05 10.21
CA ILE A 175 13.11 3.97 10.65
C ILE A 175 13.80 2.61 10.47
N PHE A 176 14.50 2.39 9.35
CA PHE A 176 15.28 1.18 9.11
C PHE A 176 16.34 0.97 10.18
N PHE A 177 17.10 2.00 10.50
CA PHE A 177 18.16 1.91 11.49
C PHE A 177 17.60 1.55 12.88
N LEU A 178 16.53 2.24 13.30
CA LEU A 178 15.86 1.97 14.57
C LEU A 178 15.24 0.56 14.61
N SER A 179 14.60 0.14 13.53
CA SER A 179 13.99 -1.20 13.40
C SER A 179 15.06 -2.28 13.47
N PHE A 180 16.16 -2.09 12.75
CA PHE A 180 17.27 -3.05 12.74
C PHE A 180 17.92 -3.16 14.12
N TYR A 181 18.15 -2.02 14.80
CA TYR A 181 18.65 -2.00 16.16
C TYR A 181 17.72 -2.76 17.11
N TYR A 182 16.40 -2.50 17.02
CA TYR A 182 15.42 -3.22 17.81
C TYR A 182 15.46 -4.73 17.56
N LEU A 183 15.50 -5.16 16.29
CA LEU A 183 15.57 -6.58 15.95
C LEU A 183 16.84 -7.26 16.48
N LEU A 184 17.97 -6.58 16.46
CA LEU A 184 19.20 -7.09 17.05
C LEU A 184 19.06 -7.28 18.58
N CYS A 185 18.52 -6.28 19.27
CA CYS A 185 18.28 -6.35 20.71
C CYS A 185 17.29 -7.48 21.06
N PHE A 186 16.19 -7.59 20.32
CA PHE A 186 15.18 -8.63 20.49
C PHE A 186 15.80 -10.02 20.31
N ASN A 187 16.55 -10.24 19.25
CA ASN A 187 17.21 -11.51 19.00
C ASN A 187 18.28 -11.87 20.04
N TYR A 188 18.95 -10.88 20.59
CA TYR A 188 19.93 -11.10 21.65
C TYR A 188 19.27 -11.53 22.97
N VAL A 189 18.20 -10.85 23.36
CA VAL A 189 17.48 -11.11 24.61
C VAL A 189 16.68 -12.41 24.51
N TYR A 190 16.00 -12.66 23.41
CA TYR A 190 15.07 -13.78 23.23
C TYR A 190 15.63 -14.87 22.31
N ARG A 191 16.89 -15.25 22.54
CA ARG A 191 17.64 -16.20 21.68
C ARG A 191 16.92 -17.52 21.43
N TYR A 192 16.20 -18.06 22.42
CA TYR A 192 15.56 -19.38 22.35
C TYR A 192 14.22 -19.37 21.61
N ILE A 193 13.63 -18.20 21.39
CA ILE A 193 12.30 -18.03 20.77
C ILE A 193 12.39 -17.51 19.33
N GLN A 194 13.59 -17.31 18.82
CA GLN A 194 13.81 -16.74 17.49
C GLN A 194 13.06 -17.49 16.40
N ILE A 195 13.07 -18.83 16.43
CA ILE A 195 12.44 -19.66 15.40
C ILE A 195 10.92 -19.44 15.41
N GLU A 196 10.28 -19.45 16.59
CA GLU A 196 8.85 -19.25 16.72
C GLU A 196 8.44 -17.82 16.34
N TRP A 197 9.23 -16.83 16.72
CA TRP A 197 9.02 -15.46 16.30
C TRP A 197 9.13 -15.28 14.77
N ILE A 198 10.11 -15.90 14.11
CA ILE A 198 10.27 -15.87 12.65
C ILE A 198 9.08 -16.55 11.97
N LYS A 199 8.71 -17.76 12.42
CA LYS A 199 7.53 -18.49 11.89
C LYS A 199 6.27 -17.63 12.00
N SER A 200 6.02 -17.07 13.18
CA SER A 200 4.90 -16.19 13.46
C SER A 200 4.89 -14.96 12.54
N SER A 201 6.03 -14.31 12.35
CA SER A 201 6.14 -13.13 11.47
C SER A 201 5.85 -13.48 10.00
N ILE A 202 6.35 -14.61 9.53
CA ILE A 202 6.10 -15.08 8.16
C ILE A 202 4.61 -15.41 7.96
N VAL A 203 3.99 -16.09 8.93
CA VAL A 203 2.55 -16.42 8.87
C VAL A 203 1.72 -15.14 8.82
N ILE A 204 2.00 -14.15 9.69
CA ILE A 204 1.31 -12.85 9.66
C ILE A 204 1.48 -12.17 8.30
N MET A 205 2.69 -12.17 7.75
CA MET A 205 2.96 -11.59 6.43
C MET A 205 2.12 -12.25 5.34
N ILE A 206 2.04 -13.59 5.32
CA ILE A 206 1.22 -14.35 4.34
C ILE A 206 -0.26 -13.99 4.50
N ILE A 207 -0.78 -13.97 5.74
CA ILE A 207 -2.18 -13.63 6.02
C ILE A 207 -2.49 -12.21 5.53
N MET A 208 -1.60 -11.24 5.75
CA MET A 208 -1.78 -9.87 5.27
C MET A 208 -1.85 -9.80 3.74
N GLN A 209 -1.05 -10.61 3.02
CA GLN A 209 -1.14 -10.70 1.56
C GLN A 209 -2.47 -11.32 1.10
N ILE A 210 -2.95 -12.37 1.77
CA ILE A 210 -4.26 -12.98 1.47
C ILE A 210 -5.39 -11.96 1.67
N ILE A 211 -5.36 -11.20 2.77
CA ILE A 211 -6.35 -10.16 3.03
C ILE A 211 -6.32 -9.07 1.95
N SER A 212 -5.14 -8.67 1.50
CA SER A 212 -5.02 -7.71 0.39
C SER A 212 -5.69 -8.24 -0.89
N ILE A 213 -5.50 -9.50 -1.23
CA ILE A 213 -6.15 -10.15 -2.37
C ILE A 213 -7.67 -10.21 -2.19
N LEU A 214 -8.14 -10.58 -1.00
CA LEU A 214 -9.58 -10.64 -0.69
C LEU A 214 -10.23 -9.25 -0.77
N ARG A 215 -9.54 -8.20 -0.37
CA ARG A 215 -10.02 -6.81 -0.52
C ARG A 215 -10.18 -6.44 -2.00
N CYS A 216 -9.20 -6.76 -2.86
CA CYS A 216 -9.31 -6.55 -4.31
C CYS A 216 -10.47 -7.34 -4.92
N LEU A 217 -10.69 -8.57 -4.46
CA LEU A 217 -11.82 -9.39 -4.90
C LEU A 217 -13.16 -8.79 -4.48
N LEU A 218 -13.27 -8.37 -3.22
CA LEU A 218 -14.50 -7.75 -2.70
C LEU A 218 -14.84 -6.45 -3.45
N GLU A 219 -13.86 -5.61 -3.70
CA GLU A 219 -14.01 -4.41 -4.51
C GLU A 219 -14.54 -4.73 -5.90
N THR A 220 -13.92 -5.70 -6.58
CA THR A 220 -14.34 -6.14 -7.92
C THR A 220 -15.78 -6.62 -7.90
N ILE A 221 -16.16 -7.45 -6.94
CA ILE A 221 -17.53 -7.95 -6.78
C ILE A 221 -18.51 -6.79 -6.57
N LEU A 222 -18.21 -5.88 -5.64
CA LEU A 222 -19.08 -4.74 -5.35
C LEU A 222 -19.24 -3.81 -6.57
N ARG A 223 -18.15 -3.59 -7.33
CA ARG A 223 -18.20 -2.79 -8.56
C ARG A 223 -19.09 -3.41 -9.60
N PHE A 224 -18.95 -4.72 -9.87
CA PHE A 224 -19.82 -5.44 -10.82
C PHE A 224 -21.27 -5.52 -10.38
N ILE A 225 -21.54 -5.70 -9.08
CA ILE A 225 -22.89 -5.60 -8.52
C ILE A 225 -23.44 -4.19 -8.73
N GLY A 226 -22.67 -3.15 -8.47
CA GLY A 226 -23.05 -1.75 -8.71
C GLY A 226 -23.43 -1.50 -10.16
N PHE A 227 -22.66 -2.01 -11.11
CA PHE A 227 -22.98 -1.91 -12.55
C PHE A 227 -24.24 -2.70 -12.93
N ARG A 228 -24.37 -3.93 -12.44
CA ARG A 228 -25.53 -4.78 -12.75
C ARG A 228 -26.84 -4.19 -12.27
N PHE A 229 -26.85 -3.61 -11.06
CA PHE A 229 -28.03 -3.00 -10.45
C PHE A 229 -28.16 -1.50 -10.73
N LYS A 230 -27.25 -0.91 -11.51
CA LYS A 230 -27.17 0.54 -11.78
C LYS A 230 -27.20 1.37 -10.48
N SER A 231 -26.56 0.88 -9.43
CA SER A 231 -26.59 1.51 -8.11
C SER A 231 -25.30 2.27 -7.84
N GLU A 232 -25.37 3.59 -7.93
CA GLU A 232 -24.25 4.49 -7.60
C GLU A 232 -23.76 4.31 -6.16
N LYS A 233 -24.68 3.99 -5.21
CA LYS A 233 -24.32 3.76 -3.80
C LYS A 233 -23.38 2.56 -3.63
N ILE A 234 -23.69 1.43 -4.28
CA ILE A 234 -22.85 0.21 -4.22
C ILE A 234 -21.50 0.48 -4.88
N TYR A 235 -21.48 1.20 -5.99
CA TYR A 235 -20.27 1.61 -6.67
C TYR A 235 -19.41 2.52 -5.78
N LYS A 236 -19.98 3.49 -5.07
CA LYS A 236 -19.26 4.33 -4.10
C LYS A 236 -18.69 3.51 -2.94
N ILE A 237 -19.45 2.52 -2.46
CA ILE A 237 -18.96 1.59 -1.42
C ILE A 237 -17.76 0.78 -1.94
N SER A 238 -17.78 0.32 -3.21
CA SER A 238 -16.62 -0.39 -3.76
C SER A 238 -15.35 0.45 -3.73
N LYS A 239 -15.45 1.77 -3.95
CA LYS A 239 -14.32 2.70 -3.84
C LYS A 239 -13.84 2.96 -2.40
N LEU A 240 -14.69 2.71 -1.39
CA LEU A 240 -14.34 2.88 0.03
C LEU A 240 -13.66 1.65 0.63
N VAL A 241 -13.83 0.47 0.04
CA VAL A 241 -13.18 -0.78 0.47
C VAL A 241 -11.66 -0.73 0.24
N VAL A 242 -11.24 0.21 -0.52
CA VAL A 242 -9.85 0.54 -0.83
C VAL A 242 -9.23 1.40 0.23
#